data_5cdca7908e5c4ca74298e45f08df018a
#
_entry.id   5cdca7908e5c4ca74298e45f08df018a
#
_cell.length_a   1.000
_cell.length_b   1.000
_cell.length_c   1.000
_cell.angle_alpha   90.00
_cell.angle_beta   90.00
_cell.angle_gamma   90.00
#
_symmetry.space_group_name_H-M   'P 1'
#
loop_
_entity.id
_entity.type
_entity.pdbx_description
1 polymer ?
#
loop_
_entity_poly.entity_id
_entity_poly.type
_entity_poly.pdbx_seq_one_letter_code
_entity_poly.pdbx_strand_id
1 'polypeptide(L)'
;MDTSTIRSIKELPPEENMLPGTAACAGCGGLLTLRYCLKALGDKIVIVNAAGCFTLLTIYPFSPFRNSWLYTAMACAPAGAQGVRDALDILIKKGKLDPEENLKVVVLSGDGSAYDMALSSTSGAIYRNLDFYYICYDNEAYGNTGFQHSGASPFGSRTGTTPPGKEVPVGSQLQKKNLFDIWNSHKPPYIATVSPAYPVDLMNKFKKAEQFKGPKLFISHIPCPPGWGFDPSRSVRLAKLSVETGLWPLKESVHGEVEHTYVPKKFKPVEEYLKEQERFSHLFKPVRQEDALKSIQEMVDEYWKKHELLP
;
A
#
# COMPACT_ATOMS: atom_id res chain seq x y z
N MET A 1 5.84 23.07 10.48
CA MET A 1 5.33 22.81 9.11
C MET A 1 3.90 23.32 8.99
N ASP A 2 3.54 23.87 7.85
CA ASP A 2 2.17 24.33 7.60
C ASP A 2 1.19 23.15 7.71
N THR A 3 0.32 23.18 8.72
CA THR A 3 -0.69 22.16 9.00
C THR A 3 -1.97 22.34 8.17
N SER A 4 -1.94 23.27 7.18
CA SER A 4 -3.10 23.52 6.35
C SER A 4 -3.48 22.27 5.55
N THR A 5 -4.75 21.93 5.57
CA THR A 5 -5.31 20.82 4.80
C THR A 5 -5.21 21.12 3.30
N ILE A 6 -4.61 20.23 2.54
CA ILE A 6 -4.59 20.32 1.06
C ILE A 6 -6.00 20.08 0.54
N ARG A 7 -6.52 20.97 -0.30
CA ARG A 7 -7.89 20.92 -0.85
C ARG A 7 -7.93 20.53 -2.32
N SER A 8 -6.81 20.70 -3.02
CA SER A 8 -6.74 20.44 -4.46
C SER A 8 -5.37 19.94 -4.90
N ILE A 9 -5.31 19.30 -6.06
CA ILE A 9 -4.05 18.83 -6.67
C ILE A 9 -3.07 20.00 -6.93
N LYS A 10 -3.58 21.21 -7.12
CA LYS A 10 -2.76 22.40 -7.38
C LYS A 10 -1.96 22.87 -6.15
N GLU A 11 -2.38 22.43 -4.97
CA GLU A 11 -1.73 22.75 -3.68
C GLU A 11 -0.70 21.69 -3.26
N LEU A 12 -0.52 20.63 -4.06
CA LEU A 12 0.51 19.63 -3.80
C LEU A 12 1.89 20.27 -3.92
N PRO A 13 2.87 19.91 -3.04
CA PRO A 13 4.22 20.41 -3.12
C PRO A 13 4.82 20.22 -4.53
N PRO A 14 5.37 21.24 -5.17
CA PRO A 14 5.98 21.11 -6.48
C PRO A 14 7.32 20.36 -6.44
N GLU A 15 8.00 20.36 -5.30
CA GLU A 15 9.32 19.77 -5.11
C GLU A 15 9.30 18.26 -5.33
N GLU A 16 10.30 17.76 -6.06
CA GLU A 16 10.49 16.33 -6.31
C GLU A 16 11.62 15.77 -5.44
N ASN A 17 11.28 14.81 -4.59
CA ASN A 17 12.24 14.11 -3.71
C ASN A 17 12.73 12.80 -4.32
N MET A 18 12.36 12.52 -5.57
CA MET A 18 12.92 11.41 -6.37
C MET A 18 13.66 11.98 -7.57
N LEU A 19 14.80 11.36 -7.90
CA LEU A 19 15.53 11.64 -9.13
C LEU A 19 14.80 11.02 -10.34
N PRO A 20 14.91 11.62 -11.54
CA PRO A 20 14.34 11.06 -12.75
C PRO A 20 15.09 9.78 -13.17
N GLY A 21 14.39 8.89 -13.85
CA GLY A 21 14.92 7.61 -14.31
C GLY A 21 14.85 6.51 -13.26
N THR A 22 14.22 5.40 -13.63
CA THR A 22 14.03 4.25 -12.74
C THR A 22 13.81 3.00 -13.58
N ALA A 23 14.19 1.84 -13.03
CA ALA A 23 13.95 0.53 -13.62
C ALA A 23 12.53 -0.01 -13.32
N ALA A 24 11.63 0.82 -12.76
CA ALA A 24 10.25 0.40 -12.51
C ALA A 24 9.47 0.17 -13.81
N CYS A 25 8.45 -0.69 -13.73
CA CYS A 25 7.53 -0.92 -14.84
C CYS A 25 6.81 0.37 -15.24
N ALA A 26 6.56 0.56 -16.54
CA ALA A 26 5.71 1.64 -17.03
C ALA A 26 4.33 1.58 -16.36
N GLY A 27 3.80 2.71 -15.90
CA GLY A 27 2.50 2.79 -15.24
C GLY A 27 2.45 2.17 -13.84
N CYS A 28 3.58 1.87 -13.21
CA CYS A 28 3.60 1.31 -11.85
C CYS A 28 2.89 2.22 -10.84
N GLY A 29 1.77 1.75 -10.27
CA GLY A 29 1.02 2.48 -9.24
C GLY A 29 1.83 2.66 -7.96
N GLY A 30 2.73 1.71 -7.66
CA GLY A 30 3.62 1.79 -6.51
C GLY A 30 4.63 2.93 -6.61
N LEU A 31 5.21 3.15 -7.78
CA LEU A 31 6.13 4.26 -8.00
C LEU A 31 5.41 5.61 -7.87
N LEU A 32 4.19 5.71 -8.39
CA LEU A 32 3.38 6.92 -8.25
C LEU A 32 3.04 7.19 -6.77
N THR A 33 2.63 6.15 -6.01
CA THR A 33 2.43 6.27 -4.56
C THR A 33 3.69 6.72 -3.84
N LEU A 34 4.83 6.06 -4.13
CA LEU A 34 6.12 6.38 -3.49
C LEU A 34 6.51 7.85 -3.73
N ARG A 35 6.32 8.36 -4.95
CA ARG A 35 6.56 9.75 -5.27
C ARG A 35 5.75 10.69 -4.38
N TYR A 36 4.45 10.44 -4.17
CA TYR A 36 3.63 11.23 -3.25
C TYR A 36 4.07 11.07 -1.80
N CYS A 37 4.41 9.87 -1.37
CA CYS A 37 4.93 9.64 -0.01
C CYS A 37 6.20 10.44 0.26
N LEU A 38 7.15 10.44 -0.67
CA LEU A 38 8.40 11.21 -0.54
C LEU A 38 8.17 12.72 -0.57
N LYS A 39 7.20 13.21 -1.37
CA LYS A 39 6.78 14.63 -1.32
C LYS A 39 6.21 15.00 0.07
N ALA A 40 5.46 14.09 0.70
CA ALA A 40 4.87 14.33 2.02
C ALA A 40 5.91 14.25 3.14
N LEU A 41 6.83 13.29 3.09
CA LEU A 41 7.80 13.02 4.15
C LEU A 41 9.05 13.91 4.10
N GLY A 42 9.35 14.49 2.92
CA GLY A 42 10.56 15.28 2.69
C GLY A 42 11.80 14.42 2.45
N ASP A 43 12.97 15.02 2.61
CA ASP A 43 14.27 14.42 2.34
C ASP A 43 14.98 13.85 3.57
N LYS A 44 14.56 14.22 4.78
CA LYS A 44 15.15 13.76 6.04
C LYS A 44 14.59 12.40 6.46
N ILE A 45 14.86 11.37 5.65
CA ILE A 45 14.40 10.00 5.88
C ILE A 45 15.52 8.97 5.72
N VAL A 46 15.40 7.88 6.47
CA VAL A 46 16.18 6.65 6.26
C VAL A 46 15.21 5.57 5.81
N ILE A 47 15.40 5.06 4.60
CA ILE A 47 14.54 4.05 4.00
C ILE A 47 15.07 2.65 4.35
N VAL A 48 14.19 1.80 4.87
CA VAL A 48 14.45 0.37 5.07
C VAL A 48 13.54 -0.41 4.13
N ASN A 49 14.11 -0.94 3.05
CA ASN A 49 13.36 -1.62 2.01
C ASN A 49 13.35 -3.14 2.20
N ALA A 50 12.17 -3.74 2.24
CA ALA A 50 11.98 -5.18 2.11
C ALA A 50 12.24 -5.63 0.66
N ALA A 51 12.88 -6.77 0.47
CA ALA A 51 13.04 -7.38 -0.85
C ALA A 51 11.70 -7.40 -1.62
N GLY A 52 11.72 -7.03 -2.89
CA GLY A 52 10.52 -6.95 -3.73
C GLY A 52 10.72 -6.01 -4.91
N CYS A 53 9.64 -5.52 -5.52
CA CYS A 53 9.69 -4.67 -6.71
C CYS A 53 10.56 -3.42 -6.53
N PHE A 54 10.55 -2.81 -5.35
CA PHE A 54 11.32 -1.59 -5.10
C PHE A 54 12.83 -1.82 -4.94
N THR A 55 13.27 -3.06 -4.78
CA THR A 55 14.69 -3.40 -4.87
C THR A 55 15.28 -3.02 -6.24
N LEU A 56 14.47 -3.14 -7.29
CA LEU A 56 14.90 -2.83 -8.66
C LEU A 56 15.13 -1.32 -8.87
N LEU A 57 14.63 -0.46 -8.00
CA LEU A 57 14.85 0.99 -8.08
C LEU A 57 16.30 1.38 -7.77
N THR A 58 17.04 0.54 -7.05
CA THR A 58 18.41 0.80 -6.59
C THR A 58 19.42 -0.17 -7.17
N ILE A 59 19.20 -0.60 -8.43
CA ILE A 59 20.19 -1.43 -9.14
C ILE A 59 21.37 -0.59 -9.55
N TYR A 60 22.56 -0.95 -9.03
CA TYR A 60 23.80 -0.28 -9.39
C TYR A 60 23.96 -0.13 -10.93
N PRO A 61 24.35 1.05 -11.44
CA PRO A 61 24.73 2.28 -10.71
C PRO A 61 23.59 3.27 -10.45
N PHE A 62 22.34 2.86 -10.61
CA PHE A 62 21.18 3.74 -10.56
C PHE A 62 20.53 3.75 -9.17
N SER A 63 20.10 4.91 -8.70
CA SER A 63 19.21 5.08 -7.55
C SER A 63 18.40 6.36 -7.75
N PRO A 64 17.06 6.30 -7.65
CA PRO A 64 16.22 7.49 -7.68
C PRO A 64 16.16 8.20 -6.32
N PHE A 65 16.78 7.65 -5.28
CA PHE A 65 16.72 8.18 -3.92
C PHE A 65 17.90 9.09 -3.60
N ARG A 66 17.59 10.20 -2.97
CA ARG A 66 18.58 11.10 -2.34
C ARG A 66 18.82 10.72 -0.87
N ASN A 67 17.99 9.82 -0.36
CA ASN A 67 17.93 9.41 1.03
C ASN A 67 18.81 8.19 1.30
N SER A 68 19.15 7.95 2.55
CA SER A 68 19.79 6.70 2.98
C SER A 68 18.89 5.51 2.72
N TRP A 69 19.47 4.44 2.18
CA TRP A 69 18.75 3.24 1.77
C TRP A 69 19.40 2.00 2.37
N LEU A 70 18.60 1.23 3.12
CA LEU A 70 18.99 -0.07 3.66
C LEU A 70 18.12 -1.17 3.02
N TYR A 71 18.74 -2.09 2.32
CA TYR A 71 18.07 -3.27 1.79
C TYR A 71 18.05 -4.41 2.79
N THR A 72 16.89 -5.09 2.92
CA THR A 72 16.71 -6.23 3.83
C THR A 72 15.96 -7.37 3.15
N ALA A 73 16.07 -8.58 3.69
CA ALA A 73 15.17 -9.67 3.35
C ALA A 73 13.71 -9.29 3.70
N MET A 74 12.74 -9.92 3.02
CA MET A 74 11.31 -9.56 3.12
C MET A 74 10.81 -9.53 4.57
N ALA A 75 11.14 -10.53 5.38
CA ALA A 75 10.71 -10.62 6.78
C ALA A 75 11.40 -9.63 7.73
N CYS A 76 12.55 -9.05 7.31
CA CYS A 76 13.46 -8.35 8.20
C CYS A 76 13.29 -6.82 8.22
N ALA A 77 12.52 -6.23 7.31
CA ALA A 77 12.44 -4.78 7.20
C ALA A 77 11.94 -4.08 8.48
N PRO A 78 10.91 -4.56 9.20
CA PRO A 78 10.50 -3.95 10.47
C PRO A 78 11.59 -4.07 11.56
N ALA A 79 12.30 -5.19 11.62
CA ALA A 79 13.40 -5.37 12.56
C ALA A 79 14.60 -4.48 12.21
N GLY A 80 14.89 -4.32 10.90
CA GLY A 80 15.91 -3.37 10.42
C GLY A 80 15.54 -1.93 10.78
N ALA A 81 14.27 -1.55 10.63
CA ALA A 81 13.77 -0.23 11.04
C ALA A 81 13.91 0.00 12.54
N GLN A 82 13.66 -1.03 13.37
CA GLN A 82 13.92 -0.98 14.81
C GLN A 82 15.39 -0.64 15.08
N GLY A 83 16.33 -1.38 14.46
CA GLY A 83 17.76 -1.14 14.66
C GLY A 83 18.20 0.26 14.21
N VAL A 84 17.66 0.76 13.09
CA VAL A 84 17.93 2.13 12.62
C VAL A 84 17.39 3.17 13.62
N ARG A 85 16.14 3.02 14.09
CA ARG A 85 15.55 3.96 15.05
C ARG A 85 16.32 3.98 16.37
N ASP A 86 16.62 2.80 16.91
CA ASP A 86 17.39 2.68 18.16
C ASP A 86 18.79 3.32 18.03
N ALA A 87 19.46 3.14 16.87
CA ALA A 87 20.74 3.78 16.60
C ALA A 87 20.64 5.31 16.54
N LEU A 88 19.63 5.86 15.88
CA LEU A 88 19.38 7.31 15.83
C LEU A 88 19.09 7.87 17.22
N ASP A 89 18.29 7.19 18.03
CA ASP A 89 17.98 7.61 19.41
C ASP A 89 19.21 7.61 20.31
N ILE A 90 20.10 6.63 20.14
CA ILE A 90 21.39 6.59 20.86
C ILE A 90 22.31 7.72 20.40
N LEU A 91 22.37 8.03 19.11
CA LEU A 91 23.18 9.14 18.59
C LEU A 91 22.69 10.50 19.14
N ILE A 92 21.36 10.69 19.20
CA ILE A 92 20.75 11.89 19.82
C ILE A 92 21.12 11.98 21.31
N LYS A 93 20.96 10.88 22.07
CA LYS A 93 21.32 10.83 23.50
C LYS A 93 22.80 11.12 23.75
N LYS A 94 23.68 10.76 22.82
CA LYS A 94 25.12 11.04 22.90
C LYS A 94 25.52 12.42 22.37
N GLY A 95 24.55 13.26 21.96
CA GLY A 95 24.81 14.57 21.37
C GLY A 95 25.57 14.52 20.03
N LYS A 96 25.52 13.37 19.33
CA LYS A 96 26.15 13.18 18.01
C LYS A 96 25.19 13.41 16.85
N LEU A 97 23.92 13.53 17.11
CA LEU A 97 22.87 13.87 16.17
C LEU A 97 21.93 14.88 16.83
N ASP A 98 21.65 15.97 16.13
CA ASP A 98 20.69 16.98 16.60
C ASP A 98 19.27 16.40 16.52
N PRO A 99 18.46 16.39 17.59
CA PRO A 99 17.08 15.96 17.53
C PRO A 99 16.23 16.79 16.55
N GLU A 100 16.59 18.04 16.28
CA GLU A 100 15.92 18.91 15.29
C GLU A 100 16.12 18.43 13.84
N GLU A 101 17.09 17.55 13.58
CA GLU A 101 17.21 16.86 12.29
C GLU A 101 15.98 16.02 11.98
N ASN A 102 15.27 15.54 12.98
CA ASN A 102 13.99 14.82 12.87
C ASN A 102 14.00 13.74 11.78
N LEU A 103 15.04 12.90 11.76
CA LEU A 103 15.19 11.84 10.77
C LEU A 103 14.09 10.79 10.96
N LYS A 104 13.24 10.65 9.94
CA LYS A 104 12.15 9.67 9.91
C LYS A 104 12.67 8.32 9.42
N VAL A 105 12.28 7.23 10.05
CA VAL A 105 12.55 5.86 9.57
C VAL A 105 11.35 5.38 8.77
N VAL A 106 11.57 4.95 7.53
CA VAL A 106 10.51 4.57 6.59
C VAL A 106 10.75 3.16 6.08
N VAL A 107 9.85 2.23 6.42
CA VAL A 107 9.82 0.90 5.82
C VAL A 107 9.05 0.96 4.50
N LEU A 108 9.66 0.48 3.43
CA LEU A 108 8.99 0.18 2.16
C LEU A 108 8.86 -1.33 2.01
N SER A 109 7.63 -1.81 1.86
CA SER A 109 7.34 -3.24 1.85
C SER A 109 6.23 -3.57 0.85
N GLY A 110 6.42 -4.63 0.04
CA GLY A 110 5.34 -5.21 -0.75
C GLY A 110 4.35 -5.97 0.12
N ASP A 111 3.20 -6.28 -0.46
CA ASP A 111 2.15 -7.07 0.20
C ASP A 111 2.62 -8.46 0.63
N GLY A 112 3.40 -9.18 -0.19
CA GLY A 112 3.94 -10.49 0.20
C GLY A 112 4.82 -10.44 1.45
N SER A 113 5.49 -9.31 1.71
CA SER A 113 6.17 -9.08 2.99
C SER A 113 5.16 -8.70 4.09
N ALA A 114 4.34 -7.67 3.85
CA ALA A 114 3.47 -7.10 4.87
C ALA A 114 2.36 -8.06 5.36
N TYR A 115 1.72 -8.78 4.42
CA TYR A 115 0.62 -9.70 4.73
C TYR A 115 1.09 -11.10 5.18
N ASP A 116 2.33 -11.47 4.83
CA ASP A 116 2.83 -12.82 5.04
C ASP A 116 4.16 -12.81 5.82
N MET A 117 5.31 -12.64 5.15
CA MET A 117 6.62 -12.94 5.73
C MET A 117 7.04 -12.03 6.89
N ALA A 118 6.66 -10.75 6.88
CA ALA A 118 7.01 -9.77 7.91
C ALA A 118 5.87 -9.49 8.90
N LEU A 119 4.75 -10.23 8.84
CA LEU A 119 3.59 -9.95 9.70
C LEU A 119 3.95 -10.02 11.18
N SER A 120 4.71 -11.02 11.61
CA SER A 120 5.15 -11.17 13.00
C SER A 120 6.13 -10.08 13.44
N SER A 121 7.10 -9.74 12.61
CA SER A 121 8.09 -8.68 12.91
C SER A 121 7.43 -7.29 12.93
N THR A 122 6.44 -7.05 12.07
CA THR A 122 5.63 -5.83 12.07
C THR A 122 4.80 -5.74 13.35
N SER A 123 4.10 -6.82 13.73
CA SER A 123 3.34 -6.90 14.98
C SER A 123 4.22 -6.56 16.19
N GLY A 124 5.44 -7.13 16.25
CA GLY A 124 6.41 -6.82 17.31
C GLY A 124 6.89 -5.37 17.31
N ALA A 125 7.07 -4.75 16.15
CA ALA A 125 7.43 -3.33 16.05
C ALA A 125 6.29 -2.41 16.50
N ILE A 126 5.05 -2.72 16.13
CA ILE A 126 3.85 -1.98 16.58
C ILE A 126 3.71 -2.12 18.12
N TYR A 127 3.82 -3.33 18.65
CA TYR A 127 3.72 -3.59 20.08
C TYR A 127 4.74 -2.80 20.91
N ARG A 128 5.96 -2.63 20.42
CA ARG A 128 7.02 -1.81 21.05
C ARG A 128 6.86 -0.32 20.81
N ASN A 129 5.79 0.10 20.15
CA ASN A 129 5.53 1.50 19.79
C ASN A 129 6.70 2.17 19.04
N LEU A 130 7.32 1.43 18.11
CA LEU A 130 8.42 1.93 17.29
C LEU A 130 8.00 3.19 16.53
N ASP A 131 8.79 4.27 16.63
CA ASP A 131 8.51 5.51 15.89
C ASP A 131 9.04 5.39 14.46
N PHE A 132 8.17 4.96 13.55
CA PHE A 132 8.48 4.75 12.14
C PHE A 132 7.24 4.90 11.24
N TYR A 133 7.49 5.07 9.96
CA TYR A 133 6.49 4.94 8.91
C TYR A 133 6.61 3.55 8.28
N TYR A 134 5.49 2.89 8.06
CA TYR A 134 5.43 1.65 7.30
C TYR A 134 4.53 1.87 6.07
N ILE A 135 5.09 1.72 4.88
CA ILE A 135 4.36 1.89 3.63
C ILE A 135 4.32 0.53 2.92
N CYS A 136 3.15 -0.12 2.98
CA CYS A 136 2.86 -1.31 2.20
C CYS A 136 2.39 -0.91 0.80
N TYR A 137 3.17 -1.24 -0.23
CA TYR A 137 2.74 -1.13 -1.62
C TYR A 137 2.07 -2.46 -2.05
N ASP A 138 0.73 -2.47 -1.98
CA ASP A 138 -0.11 -3.64 -2.17
C ASP A 138 -0.52 -3.78 -3.64
N ASN A 139 0.20 -4.60 -4.41
CA ASN A 139 -0.12 -4.98 -5.77
C ASN A 139 -0.86 -6.32 -5.88
N GLU A 140 -1.26 -6.88 -4.73
CA GLU A 140 -2.08 -8.07 -4.59
C GLU A 140 -1.41 -9.38 -5.06
N ALA A 141 -0.06 -9.43 -5.02
CA ALA A 141 0.72 -10.64 -5.28
C ALA A 141 2.22 -10.44 -4.94
N TYR A 142 3.01 -11.53 -4.91
CA TYR A 142 4.46 -11.48 -5.02
C TYR A 142 4.85 -11.04 -6.44
N GLY A 143 4.75 -9.72 -6.72
CA GLY A 143 4.83 -9.18 -8.07
C GLY A 143 6.20 -9.35 -8.71
N ASN A 144 7.28 -9.08 -7.97
CA ASN A 144 8.65 -9.06 -8.50
C ASN A 144 9.12 -10.44 -9.01
N THR A 145 8.66 -11.52 -8.41
CA THR A 145 9.10 -12.89 -8.71
C THR A 145 8.24 -13.61 -9.77
N GLY A 146 7.24 -12.95 -10.31
CA GLY A 146 6.36 -13.53 -11.34
C GLY A 146 4.90 -13.63 -10.94
N PHE A 147 4.45 -12.77 -10.03
CA PHE A 147 3.06 -12.60 -9.66
C PHE A 147 2.44 -13.85 -8.98
N GLN A 148 3.15 -14.47 -8.03
CA GLN A 148 2.63 -15.57 -7.21
C GLN A 148 1.59 -15.05 -6.23
N HIS A 149 0.72 -15.96 -5.77
CA HIS A 149 -0.30 -15.68 -4.78
C HIS A 149 0.32 -15.22 -3.45
N SER A 150 -0.19 -14.14 -2.89
CA SER A 150 0.11 -13.63 -1.54
C SER A 150 -1.16 -13.59 -0.68
N GLY A 151 -1.01 -13.31 0.61
CA GLY A 151 -2.14 -13.03 1.49
C GLY A 151 -2.99 -11.83 1.09
N ALA A 152 -2.51 -11.01 0.16
CA ALA A 152 -3.23 -9.88 -0.42
C ALA A 152 -3.95 -10.21 -1.73
N SER A 153 -3.73 -11.39 -2.31
CA SER A 153 -4.38 -11.75 -3.58
C SER A 153 -5.88 -11.92 -3.39
N PRO A 154 -6.71 -11.20 -4.19
CA PRO A 154 -8.15 -11.27 -4.02
C PRO A 154 -8.73 -12.59 -4.54
N PHE A 155 -9.87 -12.99 -3.98
CA PHE A 155 -10.68 -14.09 -4.48
C PHE A 155 -10.97 -13.90 -5.98
N GLY A 156 -10.92 -14.98 -6.72
CA GLY A 156 -11.17 -14.98 -8.16
C GLY A 156 -10.00 -14.50 -9.03
N SER A 157 -8.86 -14.10 -8.46
CA SER A 157 -7.71 -13.65 -9.25
C SER A 157 -6.87 -14.81 -9.78
N ARG A 158 -6.41 -14.70 -11.02
CA ARG A 158 -5.34 -15.54 -11.57
C ARG A 158 -4.00 -15.02 -11.08
N THR A 159 -3.17 -15.90 -10.53
CA THR A 159 -1.76 -15.64 -10.22
C THR A 159 -0.88 -16.76 -10.78
N GLY A 160 0.44 -16.60 -10.72
CA GLY A 160 1.38 -17.63 -11.15
C GLY A 160 1.24 -18.97 -10.42
N THR A 161 0.69 -18.96 -9.19
CA THR A 161 0.48 -20.16 -8.36
C THR A 161 -0.99 -20.53 -8.16
N THR A 162 -1.93 -19.73 -8.66
CA THR A 162 -3.37 -20.01 -8.67
C THR A 162 -3.95 -19.84 -10.09
N PRO A 163 -3.46 -20.61 -11.09
CA PRO A 163 -3.99 -20.56 -12.44
C PRO A 163 -5.42 -21.14 -12.45
N PRO A 164 -6.37 -20.49 -13.14
CA PRO A 164 -7.69 -21.08 -13.34
C PRO A 164 -7.56 -22.34 -14.23
N GLY A 165 -8.39 -23.35 -13.94
CA GLY A 165 -8.40 -24.63 -14.64
C GLY A 165 -9.75 -25.31 -14.54
N LYS A 166 -9.86 -26.53 -15.09
CA LYS A 166 -11.12 -27.29 -15.09
C LYS A 166 -11.63 -27.56 -13.67
N GLU A 167 -10.73 -27.92 -12.75
CA GLU A 167 -11.07 -28.26 -11.35
C GLU A 167 -11.25 -27.00 -10.49
N VAL A 168 -10.57 -25.91 -10.82
CA VAL A 168 -10.62 -24.64 -10.09
C VAL A 168 -10.80 -23.48 -11.09
N PRO A 169 -12.02 -23.31 -11.61
CA PRO A 169 -12.26 -22.33 -12.69
C PRO A 169 -12.14 -20.88 -12.23
N VAL A 170 -12.22 -20.61 -10.95
CA VAL A 170 -12.18 -19.26 -10.39
C VAL A 170 -10.75 -18.73 -10.08
N GLY A 171 -9.72 -19.59 -10.18
CA GLY A 171 -8.36 -19.20 -9.79
C GLY A 171 -8.18 -19.19 -8.27
N SER A 172 -7.82 -18.04 -7.66
CA SER A 172 -7.69 -17.94 -6.19
C SER A 172 -9.02 -18.17 -5.48
N GLN A 173 -9.06 -19.15 -4.57
CA GLN A 173 -10.23 -19.48 -3.74
C GLN A 173 -10.20 -18.81 -2.36
N LEU A 174 -9.08 -18.16 -2.01
CA LEU A 174 -8.90 -17.52 -0.71
C LEU A 174 -9.30 -16.04 -0.78
N GLN A 175 -9.90 -15.58 0.30
CA GLN A 175 -10.16 -14.16 0.51
C GLN A 175 -8.86 -13.44 0.89
N LYS A 176 -8.73 -12.20 0.43
CA LYS A 176 -7.65 -11.29 0.83
C LYS A 176 -7.67 -11.10 2.36
N LYS A 177 -6.51 -11.25 3.01
CA LYS A 177 -6.37 -10.91 4.44
C LYS A 177 -6.70 -9.43 4.66
N ASN A 178 -7.38 -9.12 5.74
CA ASN A 178 -7.63 -7.73 6.12
C ASN A 178 -6.45 -7.19 6.97
N LEU A 179 -5.39 -6.76 6.31
CA LEU A 179 -4.20 -6.25 6.99
C LEU A 179 -4.49 -5.00 7.83
N PHE A 180 -5.42 -4.15 7.38
CA PHE A 180 -5.81 -2.97 8.14
C PHE A 180 -6.33 -3.37 9.53
N ASP A 181 -7.27 -4.30 9.62
CA ASP A 181 -7.85 -4.73 10.89
C ASP A 181 -6.84 -5.52 11.73
N ILE A 182 -5.97 -6.33 11.11
CA ILE A 182 -4.88 -7.03 11.81
C ILE A 182 -3.96 -6.02 12.52
N TRP A 183 -3.54 -4.96 11.82
CA TRP A 183 -2.71 -3.93 12.43
C TRP A 183 -3.50 -3.05 13.40
N ASN A 184 -4.75 -2.73 13.08
CA ASN A 184 -5.61 -1.89 13.91
C ASN A 184 -5.96 -2.55 15.26
N SER A 185 -5.91 -3.89 15.35
CA SER A 185 -6.11 -4.62 16.62
C SER A 185 -5.05 -4.26 17.68
N HIS A 186 -3.88 -3.78 17.26
CA HIS A 186 -2.85 -3.23 18.15
C HIS A 186 -3.13 -1.79 18.61
N LYS A 187 -4.16 -1.14 18.09
CA LYS A 187 -4.49 0.29 18.33
C LYS A 187 -3.29 1.22 18.12
N PRO A 188 -2.61 1.14 16.94
CA PRO A 188 -1.48 2.00 16.66
C PRO A 188 -1.90 3.47 16.67
N PRO A 189 -0.97 4.42 16.92
CA PRO A 189 -1.27 5.84 16.85
C PRO A 189 -1.92 6.27 15.53
N TYR A 190 -1.49 5.68 14.41
CA TYR A 190 -2.07 5.97 13.10
C TYR A 190 -1.95 4.81 12.11
N ILE A 191 -3.04 4.52 11.41
CA ILE A 191 -3.07 3.62 10.25
C ILE A 191 -4.02 4.16 9.19
N ALA A 192 -3.69 4.02 7.90
CA ALA A 192 -4.53 4.45 6.80
C ALA A 192 -4.41 3.56 5.56
N THR A 193 -5.52 3.44 4.82
CA THR A 193 -5.50 2.98 3.43
C THR A 193 -5.39 4.20 2.51
N VAL A 194 -4.61 4.07 1.45
CA VAL A 194 -4.39 5.14 0.47
C VAL A 194 -4.43 4.62 -0.97
N SER A 195 -4.61 5.52 -1.92
CA SER A 195 -4.59 5.20 -3.35
C SER A 195 -3.90 6.31 -4.14
N PRO A 196 -3.06 5.97 -5.14
CA PRO A 196 -2.43 6.98 -6.00
C PRO A 196 -3.42 7.77 -6.87
N ALA A 197 -4.67 7.29 -7.00
CA ALA A 197 -5.72 8.03 -7.70
C ALA A 197 -6.34 9.15 -6.85
N TYR A 198 -6.07 9.18 -5.55
CA TYR A 198 -6.56 10.18 -4.59
C TYR A 198 -5.39 10.88 -3.88
N PRO A 199 -4.54 11.64 -4.62
CA PRO A 199 -3.31 12.20 -4.07
C PRO A 199 -3.55 13.21 -2.96
N VAL A 200 -4.65 13.94 -2.98
CA VAL A 200 -5.03 14.90 -1.93
C VAL A 200 -5.32 14.17 -0.61
N ASP A 201 -6.12 13.11 -0.64
CA ASP A 201 -6.40 12.26 0.53
C ASP A 201 -5.11 11.62 1.07
N LEU A 202 -4.28 11.06 0.17
CA LEU A 202 -3.00 10.46 0.52
C LEU A 202 -2.09 11.47 1.25
N MET A 203 -1.91 12.67 0.67
CA MET A 203 -1.03 13.70 1.24
C MET A 203 -1.55 14.19 2.60
N ASN A 204 -2.86 14.40 2.75
CA ASN A 204 -3.44 14.83 4.02
C ASN A 204 -3.26 13.78 5.12
N LYS A 205 -3.38 12.48 4.79
CA LYS A 205 -3.11 11.38 5.71
C LYS A 205 -1.66 11.35 6.18
N PHE A 206 -0.70 11.59 5.29
CA PHE A 206 0.72 11.69 5.68
C PHE A 206 0.98 12.91 6.57
N LYS A 207 0.41 14.07 6.25
CA LYS A 207 0.49 15.28 7.11
C LYS A 207 -0.12 15.03 8.50
N LYS A 208 -1.29 14.37 8.55
CA LYS A 208 -1.95 14.02 9.81
C LYS A 208 -1.07 13.06 10.63
N ALA A 209 -0.47 12.08 9.97
CA ALA A 209 0.40 11.08 10.60
C ALA A 209 1.63 11.69 11.29
N GLU A 210 2.16 12.81 10.79
CA GLU A 210 3.31 13.51 11.42
C GLU A 210 3.03 14.01 12.84
N GLN A 211 1.76 14.16 13.20
CA GLN A 211 1.36 14.62 14.54
C GLN A 211 1.51 13.53 15.61
N PHE A 212 1.72 12.28 15.20
CA PHE A 212 1.80 11.13 16.11
C PHE A 212 3.23 10.63 16.27
N LYS A 213 3.56 10.22 17.50
CA LYS A 213 4.76 9.42 17.79
C LYS A 213 4.38 7.94 17.83
N GLY A 214 5.28 7.08 17.37
CA GLY A 214 5.05 5.65 17.27
C GLY A 214 4.74 5.21 15.85
N PRO A 215 4.19 4.00 15.64
CA PRO A 215 3.95 3.44 14.31
C PRO A 215 2.89 4.20 13.54
N LYS A 216 3.24 4.58 12.31
CA LYS A 216 2.38 5.22 11.31
C LYS A 216 2.33 4.30 10.10
N LEU A 217 1.20 3.63 9.90
CA LEU A 217 1.07 2.50 8.99
C LEU A 217 0.20 2.90 7.79
N PHE A 218 0.68 2.61 6.59
CA PHE A 218 -0.02 2.92 5.34
C PHE A 218 -0.11 1.69 4.46
N ILE A 219 -1.30 1.40 3.96
CA ILE A 219 -1.55 0.36 2.97
C ILE A 219 -2.02 1.04 1.69
N SER A 220 -1.21 1.00 0.65
CA SER A 220 -1.51 1.60 -0.64
C SER A 220 -1.91 0.55 -1.65
N HIS A 221 -3.12 0.63 -2.18
CA HIS A 221 -3.55 -0.18 -3.33
C HIS A 221 -2.88 0.33 -4.60
N ILE A 222 -2.05 -0.50 -5.20
CA ILE A 222 -1.24 -0.10 -6.34
C ILE A 222 -1.52 -0.95 -7.57
N PRO A 223 -2.13 -0.41 -8.61
CA PRO A 223 -2.28 -1.13 -9.88
C PRO A 223 -0.92 -1.56 -10.44
N CYS A 224 -0.86 -2.83 -10.84
CA CYS A 224 0.35 -3.46 -11.38
C CYS A 224 0.11 -3.86 -12.84
N PRO A 225 0.50 -3.04 -13.85
CA PRO A 225 0.21 -3.33 -15.24
C PRO A 225 0.63 -4.73 -15.73
N PRO A 226 1.87 -5.19 -15.48
CA PRO A 226 2.27 -6.52 -15.92
C PRO A 226 1.58 -7.66 -15.16
N GLY A 227 1.34 -7.48 -13.85
CA GLY A 227 0.73 -8.53 -13.03
C GLY A 227 -0.78 -8.64 -13.22
N TRP A 228 -1.48 -7.52 -13.37
CA TRP A 228 -2.93 -7.51 -13.58
C TRP A 228 -3.32 -7.63 -15.05
N GLY A 229 -2.39 -7.40 -16.01
CA GLY A 229 -2.61 -7.47 -17.43
C GLY A 229 -3.52 -6.37 -17.95
N PHE A 230 -3.03 -5.13 -17.93
CA PHE A 230 -3.73 -3.97 -18.50
C PHE A 230 -2.72 -2.96 -19.06
N ASP A 231 -3.19 -2.06 -19.92
CA ASP A 231 -2.34 -1.01 -20.51
C ASP A 231 -1.82 -0.04 -19.43
N PRO A 232 -0.50 0.23 -19.36
CA PRO A 232 0.12 1.10 -18.35
C PRO A 232 -0.51 2.50 -18.19
N SER A 233 -1.08 3.07 -19.26
CA SER A 233 -1.76 4.36 -19.22
C SER A 233 -3.05 4.36 -18.39
N ARG A 234 -3.58 3.18 -18.05
CA ARG A 234 -4.85 3.00 -17.33
C ARG A 234 -4.68 2.87 -15.82
N SER A 235 -3.46 2.89 -15.28
CA SER A 235 -3.19 2.66 -13.85
C SER A 235 -4.00 3.56 -12.92
N VAL A 236 -4.01 4.89 -13.16
CA VAL A 236 -4.78 5.82 -12.34
C VAL A 236 -6.29 5.57 -12.44
N ARG A 237 -6.77 5.21 -13.63
CA ARG A 237 -8.19 4.85 -13.84
C ARG A 237 -8.56 3.61 -13.02
N LEU A 238 -7.73 2.56 -13.03
CA LEU A 238 -7.98 1.34 -12.25
C LEU A 238 -7.91 1.59 -10.75
N ALA A 239 -6.93 2.37 -10.28
CA ALA A 239 -6.86 2.80 -8.89
C ALA A 239 -8.11 3.59 -8.47
N LYS A 240 -8.70 4.40 -9.37
CA LYS A 240 -9.94 5.11 -9.12
C LYS A 240 -11.14 4.18 -9.10
N LEU A 241 -11.23 3.25 -10.06
CA LEU A 241 -12.32 2.26 -10.11
C LEU A 241 -12.36 1.37 -8.87
N SER A 242 -11.21 0.95 -8.31
CA SER A 242 -11.21 0.14 -7.08
C SER A 242 -11.86 0.86 -5.90
N VAL A 243 -11.75 2.19 -5.82
CA VAL A 243 -12.41 3.01 -4.80
C VAL A 243 -13.88 3.23 -5.15
N GLU A 244 -14.19 3.57 -6.42
CA GLU A 244 -15.56 3.83 -6.88
C GLU A 244 -16.46 2.60 -6.84
N THR A 245 -15.90 1.39 -6.92
CA THR A 245 -16.62 0.12 -6.73
C THR A 245 -16.72 -0.31 -5.28
N GLY A 246 -16.05 0.39 -4.36
CA GLY A 246 -16.02 0.05 -2.95
C GLY A 246 -15.08 -1.09 -2.57
N LEU A 247 -14.36 -1.69 -3.52
CA LEU A 247 -13.37 -2.75 -3.25
C LEU A 247 -12.18 -2.24 -2.44
N TRP A 248 -11.83 -0.97 -2.59
CA TRP A 248 -10.77 -0.34 -1.81
C TRP A 248 -11.29 0.86 -1.03
N PRO A 249 -11.73 0.68 0.22
CA PRO A 249 -12.17 1.77 1.09
C PRO A 249 -11.00 2.70 1.42
N LEU A 250 -11.21 4.01 1.28
CA LEU A 250 -10.28 5.03 1.78
C LEU A 250 -10.67 5.36 3.21
N LYS A 251 -9.88 4.88 4.16
CA LYS A 251 -10.13 5.02 5.59
C LYS A 251 -8.84 5.25 6.37
N GLU A 252 -8.97 5.72 7.57
CA GLU A 252 -7.88 5.84 8.53
C GLU A 252 -8.34 5.41 9.92
N SER A 253 -7.41 5.20 10.82
CA SER A 253 -7.69 4.99 12.23
C SER A 253 -6.67 5.72 13.08
N VAL A 254 -7.15 6.35 14.13
CA VAL A 254 -6.36 6.98 15.17
C VAL A 254 -6.62 6.24 16.47
N HIS A 255 -5.58 5.62 17.03
CA HIS A 255 -5.67 4.84 18.28
C HIS A 255 -6.79 3.78 18.31
N GLY A 256 -7.12 3.21 17.15
CA GLY A 256 -8.16 2.19 17.00
C GLY A 256 -9.51 2.70 16.51
N GLU A 257 -9.77 4.00 16.55
CA GLU A 257 -10.99 4.63 16.05
C GLU A 257 -10.93 4.80 14.53
N VAL A 258 -11.82 4.11 13.81
CA VAL A 258 -11.83 4.05 12.34
C VAL A 258 -12.78 5.07 11.74
N GLU A 259 -12.29 5.82 10.74
CA GLU A 259 -13.06 6.78 9.96
C GLU A 259 -12.83 6.57 8.45
N HIS A 260 -13.90 6.67 7.64
CA HIS A 260 -13.79 6.69 6.19
C HIS A 260 -13.58 8.12 5.70
N THR A 261 -12.45 8.36 5.01
CA THR A 261 -12.08 9.69 4.51
C THR A 261 -12.74 10.02 3.18
N TYR A 262 -13.20 8.98 2.47
CA TYR A 262 -13.94 9.12 1.23
C TYR A 262 -14.93 7.98 1.06
N VAL A 263 -16.17 8.33 0.75
CA VAL A 263 -17.26 7.38 0.40
C VAL A 263 -17.83 7.80 -0.97
N PRO A 264 -17.87 6.90 -1.96
CA PRO A 264 -18.50 7.20 -3.24
C PRO A 264 -19.97 7.58 -3.07
N LYS A 265 -20.42 8.66 -3.72
CA LYS A 265 -21.85 9.06 -3.71
C LYS A 265 -22.75 7.98 -4.31
N LYS A 266 -22.23 7.21 -5.24
CA LYS A 266 -22.87 6.06 -5.88
C LYS A 266 -21.79 5.03 -6.18
N PHE A 267 -21.95 3.82 -5.68
CA PHE A 267 -21.04 2.71 -5.97
C PHE A 267 -21.28 2.19 -7.38
N LYS A 268 -20.19 1.89 -8.07
CA LYS A 268 -20.22 1.18 -9.35
C LYS A 268 -20.22 -0.33 -9.10
N PRO A 269 -20.81 -1.14 -10.00
CA PRO A 269 -20.68 -2.59 -9.93
C PRO A 269 -19.22 -3.01 -9.94
N VAL A 270 -18.84 -4.01 -9.13
CA VAL A 270 -17.45 -4.52 -9.05
C VAL A 270 -16.94 -5.01 -10.41
N GLU A 271 -17.83 -5.48 -11.27
CA GLU A 271 -17.49 -5.93 -12.61
C GLU A 271 -16.83 -4.86 -13.48
N GLU A 272 -17.11 -3.58 -13.28
CA GLU A 272 -16.45 -2.51 -14.03
C GLU A 272 -14.95 -2.48 -13.76
N TYR A 273 -14.54 -2.79 -12.52
CA TYR A 273 -13.14 -2.90 -12.15
C TYR A 273 -12.52 -4.21 -12.61
N LEU A 274 -13.24 -5.34 -12.44
CA LEU A 274 -12.69 -6.67 -12.75
C LEU A 274 -12.46 -6.85 -14.27
N LYS A 275 -13.39 -6.38 -15.12
CA LYS A 275 -13.30 -6.49 -16.59
C LYS A 275 -12.11 -5.77 -17.22
N GLU A 276 -11.55 -4.80 -16.54
CA GLU A 276 -10.41 -4.03 -17.03
C GLU A 276 -9.06 -4.77 -16.89
N GLN A 277 -9.05 -6.00 -16.30
CA GLN A 277 -7.86 -6.72 -15.88
C GLN A 277 -7.85 -8.17 -16.39
N GLU A 278 -6.79 -8.55 -17.10
CA GLU A 278 -6.63 -9.91 -17.60
C GLU A 278 -6.61 -10.99 -16.49
N ARG A 279 -6.14 -10.62 -15.29
CA ARG A 279 -6.12 -11.57 -14.16
C ARG A 279 -7.51 -12.03 -13.71
N PHE A 280 -8.58 -11.39 -14.18
CA PHE A 280 -9.98 -11.77 -13.93
C PHE A 280 -10.72 -12.18 -15.20
N SER A 281 -10.06 -12.19 -16.38
CA SER A 281 -10.71 -12.48 -17.66
C SER A 281 -11.44 -13.83 -17.71
N HIS A 282 -10.92 -14.83 -17.01
CA HIS A 282 -11.50 -16.17 -16.89
C HIS A 282 -12.83 -16.19 -16.13
N LEU A 283 -13.15 -15.17 -15.35
CA LEU A 283 -14.47 -15.03 -14.71
C LEU A 283 -15.57 -14.63 -15.71
N PHE A 284 -15.18 -14.15 -16.89
CA PHE A 284 -16.10 -13.66 -17.94
C PHE A 284 -16.12 -14.53 -19.18
N LYS A 285 -15.03 -15.24 -19.50
CA LYS A 285 -14.85 -16.04 -20.73
C LYS A 285 -14.01 -17.29 -20.46
N PRO A 286 -14.23 -18.44 -21.15
CA PRO A 286 -15.30 -18.69 -22.14
C PRO A 286 -16.68 -18.89 -21.50
N VAL A 287 -16.74 -19.26 -20.21
CA VAL A 287 -17.98 -19.43 -19.44
C VAL A 287 -17.96 -18.41 -18.29
N ARG A 288 -19.03 -17.63 -18.20
CA ARG A 288 -19.16 -16.64 -17.15
C ARG A 288 -19.39 -17.31 -15.80
N GLN A 289 -18.59 -16.91 -14.79
CA GLN A 289 -18.62 -17.45 -13.43
C GLN A 289 -19.54 -16.58 -12.54
N GLU A 290 -20.87 -16.74 -12.71
CA GLU A 290 -21.87 -15.88 -12.06
C GLU A 290 -21.75 -15.90 -10.52
N ASP A 291 -21.59 -17.09 -9.92
CA ASP A 291 -21.48 -17.23 -8.46
C ASP A 291 -20.25 -16.53 -7.90
N ALA A 292 -19.12 -16.58 -8.62
CA ALA A 292 -17.90 -15.90 -8.19
C ALA A 292 -18.06 -14.37 -8.27
N LEU A 293 -18.63 -13.87 -9.35
CA LEU A 293 -18.89 -12.43 -9.54
C LEU A 293 -19.86 -11.89 -8.49
N LYS A 294 -20.94 -12.67 -8.22
CA LYS A 294 -21.92 -12.36 -7.19
C LYS A 294 -21.26 -12.35 -5.80
N SER A 295 -20.46 -13.36 -5.47
CA SER A 295 -19.74 -13.42 -4.19
C SER A 295 -18.81 -12.20 -3.98
N ILE A 296 -18.11 -11.73 -5.03
CA ILE A 296 -17.28 -10.53 -4.93
C ILE A 296 -18.13 -9.28 -4.67
N GLN A 297 -19.29 -9.15 -5.34
CA GLN A 297 -20.19 -8.02 -5.10
C GLN A 297 -20.77 -8.05 -3.69
N GLU A 298 -21.24 -9.21 -3.24
CA GLU A 298 -21.81 -9.39 -1.90
C GLU A 298 -20.82 -9.06 -0.79
N MET A 299 -19.55 -9.46 -0.94
CA MET A 299 -18.48 -9.10 0.00
C MET A 299 -18.32 -7.57 0.14
N VAL A 300 -18.39 -6.84 -0.97
CA VAL A 300 -18.34 -5.36 -0.97
C VAL A 300 -19.57 -4.78 -0.30
N ASP A 301 -20.75 -5.27 -0.67
CA ASP A 301 -22.02 -4.77 -0.12
C ASP A 301 -22.12 -5.01 1.39
N GLU A 302 -21.68 -6.18 1.87
CA GLU A 302 -21.62 -6.52 3.29
C GLU A 302 -20.68 -5.60 4.07
N TYR A 303 -19.48 -5.31 3.51
CA TYR A 303 -18.54 -4.38 4.12
C TYR A 303 -19.19 -3.00 4.34
N TRP A 304 -19.80 -2.43 3.29
CA TRP A 304 -20.37 -1.10 3.35
C TRP A 304 -21.68 -1.02 4.17
N LYS A 305 -22.48 -2.10 4.19
CA LYS A 305 -23.65 -2.23 5.10
C LYS A 305 -23.21 -2.25 6.57
N LYS A 306 -22.16 -3.02 6.89
CA LYS A 306 -21.61 -3.10 8.26
C LYS A 306 -21.17 -1.73 8.79
N HIS A 307 -20.75 -0.84 7.90
CA HIS A 307 -20.32 0.52 8.26
C HIS A 307 -21.44 1.57 8.14
N GLU A 308 -22.68 1.15 7.84
CA GLU A 308 -23.86 2.04 7.67
C GLU A 308 -23.68 3.11 6.58
N LEU A 309 -22.86 2.80 5.55
CA LEU A 309 -22.48 3.72 4.48
C LEU A 309 -23.06 3.32 3.12
N LEU A 310 -23.88 2.26 3.06
CA LEU A 310 -24.75 1.97 1.93
C LEU A 310 -26.15 2.57 2.21
N PRO A 311 -26.78 3.19 1.21
CA PRO A 311 -28.15 3.66 1.34
C PRO A 311 -29.16 2.52 1.53
#